data_58053895b5f83f6526fddbe503a7a93c
#
_entry.id   58053895b5f83f6526fddbe503a7a93c
#
_cell.length_a   1.000
_cell.length_b   1.000
_cell.length_c   1.000
_cell.angle_alpha   90.00
_cell.angle_beta   90.00
_cell.angle_gamma   90.00
#
_symmetry.space_group_name_H-M   'P 1'
#
loop_
_entity.id
_entity.type
_entity.pdbx_description
1 polymer ?
#
loop_
_entity_poly.entity_id
_entity_poly.type
_entity_poly.pdbx_seq_one_letter_code
_entity_poly.pdbx_strand_id
1 'polypeptide(L)'
;METFVTSPDYLGFKPLSENQYKAIKHGTQVYKLETLIALYGEEKGWARYNETCNEVLLQWGKGSGKDACSVIMCCYIVYLLMCLKDPADYWGRPQGDNIDIMNIAVNAQQANRVFFKNLVLRVERSPWFRGKYRVTQGEINFDKNINVISGHSESESLEGYNVMVVVLDEISGFMLESNTGNSRAKTGKFIYEMHRGSVDSRFSEVGKVILLSFPRFDGDFISAKYDKVVAEKEVIMRSHVFKMNEDLPDGIPENEVRIEWPEDHIIRYDQPGYYAQKRPTWDVNPTQPIESFRRAFFANKADALGRFACVPGTSLEDAFIKSPLVLDEVFSGPNGVDQSGVFNIHFTPKLDKEYYVHVDLSKVHDRCAVGLAHVEKWVMYESGILGELQPVVQVDALRYWEPSKERPMDYKEVTDYIFALRRRGFNIKLVTFDRWNSNDTMNFLERQGIETDTLSVDNKHYDDFLNLLYDLGRLFGPKDEKLIKELKELRYMPNGKIDHPRSGYKDLSDAVCGAVYDAVKNTAKPQNRTVEIVTLSNLQTKIDQEKEERWKRDGVIRPPKHAMPAELRGAIDRVSVENIKLI
;
A
#
# COMPACT_ATOMS: atom_id res chain seq x y z
N MET A 1 1.41 -30.47 -22.18
CA MET A 1 0.93 -29.14 -21.83
C MET A 1 1.29 -28.12 -22.90
N GLU A 2 2.55 -27.98 -23.31
CA GLU A 2 2.97 -26.98 -24.30
C GLU A 2 2.16 -27.12 -25.63
N THR A 3 2.05 -28.32 -26.17
CA THR A 3 1.22 -28.61 -27.35
C THR A 3 -0.25 -28.20 -27.14
N PHE A 4 -0.82 -28.48 -25.97
CA PHE A 4 -2.18 -28.06 -25.64
C PHE A 4 -2.36 -26.55 -25.64
N VAL A 5 -1.36 -25.81 -25.18
CA VAL A 5 -1.40 -24.35 -25.13
C VAL A 5 -1.21 -23.74 -26.51
N THR A 6 -0.24 -24.22 -27.29
CA THR A 6 0.23 -23.54 -28.52
C THR A 6 -0.40 -24.07 -29.82
N SER A 7 -0.79 -25.35 -29.87
CA SER A 7 -1.36 -25.90 -31.08
C SER A 7 -2.75 -25.32 -31.40
N PRO A 8 -3.01 -24.96 -32.66
CA PRO A 8 -4.35 -24.54 -33.13
C PRO A 8 -5.45 -25.57 -32.91
N ASP A 9 -5.11 -26.84 -32.79
CA ASP A 9 -6.09 -27.94 -32.52
C ASP A 9 -6.64 -27.86 -31.09
N TYR A 10 -5.95 -27.15 -30.19
CA TYR A 10 -6.32 -26.93 -28.79
C TYR A 10 -6.59 -25.45 -28.50
N LEU A 11 -5.71 -24.75 -27.78
CA LEU A 11 -5.98 -23.36 -27.37
C LEU A 11 -5.43 -22.30 -28.32
N GLY A 12 -4.38 -22.62 -29.09
CA GLY A 12 -3.77 -21.71 -30.07
C GLY A 12 -3.18 -20.41 -29.45
N PHE A 13 -2.65 -20.49 -28.24
CA PHE A 13 -1.94 -19.36 -27.63
C PHE A 13 -0.54 -19.21 -28.23
N LYS A 14 0.04 -18.02 -28.08
CA LYS A 14 1.48 -17.84 -28.27
C LYS A 14 2.25 -18.65 -27.22
N PRO A 15 3.52 -18.99 -27.47
CA PRO A 15 4.37 -19.64 -26.49
C PRO A 15 4.39 -18.85 -25.18
N LEU A 16 4.31 -19.58 -24.08
CA LEU A 16 4.37 -19.02 -22.73
C LEU A 16 5.81 -18.65 -22.36
N SER A 17 5.98 -17.66 -21.50
CA SER A 17 7.27 -17.46 -20.83
C SER A 17 7.57 -18.64 -19.89
N GLU A 18 8.84 -18.80 -19.53
CA GLU A 18 9.26 -19.87 -18.61
C GLU A 18 8.51 -19.79 -17.28
N ASN A 19 8.29 -18.59 -16.75
CA ASN A 19 7.58 -18.37 -15.49
C ASN A 19 6.10 -18.75 -15.60
N GLN A 20 5.44 -18.36 -16.68
CA GLN A 20 4.05 -18.75 -16.95
C GLN A 20 3.92 -20.27 -17.12
N TYR A 21 4.85 -20.87 -17.86
CA TYR A 21 4.88 -22.32 -18.06
C TYR A 21 5.03 -23.09 -16.75
N LYS A 22 5.97 -22.68 -15.88
CA LYS A 22 6.20 -23.30 -14.56
C LYS A 22 4.93 -23.20 -13.69
N ALA A 23 4.33 -22.02 -13.60
CA ALA A 23 3.12 -21.82 -12.80
C ALA A 23 1.96 -22.73 -13.25
N ILE A 24 1.71 -22.83 -14.57
CA ILE A 24 0.67 -23.69 -15.12
C ILE A 24 1.01 -25.17 -14.88
N LYS A 25 2.26 -25.58 -15.10
CA LYS A 25 2.71 -26.96 -14.88
C LYS A 25 2.44 -27.44 -13.45
N HIS A 26 2.80 -26.62 -12.46
CA HIS A 26 2.62 -26.96 -11.04
C HIS A 26 1.16 -26.88 -10.58
N GLY A 27 0.38 -25.97 -11.17
CA GLY A 27 -1.01 -25.71 -10.78
C GLY A 27 -2.06 -26.59 -11.45
N THR A 28 -1.72 -27.48 -12.39
CA THR A 28 -2.75 -28.17 -13.20
C THR A 28 -2.76 -29.69 -13.08
N GLN A 29 -1.83 -30.29 -12.36
CA GLN A 29 -1.82 -31.74 -12.23
C GLN A 29 -2.98 -32.24 -11.35
N VAL A 30 -3.80 -33.13 -11.93
CA VAL A 30 -5.03 -33.68 -11.30
C VAL A 30 -5.14 -35.20 -11.40
N TYR A 31 -4.07 -35.91 -11.72
CA TYR A 31 -4.10 -37.38 -11.77
C TYR A 31 -3.51 -38.00 -10.51
N LYS A 32 -4.00 -39.16 -10.12
CA LYS A 32 -3.44 -40.01 -9.07
C LYS A 32 -2.06 -40.55 -9.49
N LEU A 33 -1.25 -40.92 -8.51
CA LEU A 33 0.10 -41.44 -8.73
C LEU A 33 0.11 -42.66 -9.67
N GLU A 34 -0.82 -43.61 -9.47
CA GLU A 34 -0.90 -44.83 -10.29
C GLU A 34 -1.13 -44.48 -11.76
N THR A 35 -1.98 -43.50 -12.03
CA THR A 35 -2.22 -43.02 -13.40
C THR A 35 -0.98 -42.37 -13.99
N LEU A 36 -0.24 -41.60 -13.22
CA LEU A 36 1.00 -40.99 -13.69
C LEU A 36 2.09 -42.02 -13.95
N ILE A 37 2.20 -43.04 -13.10
CA ILE A 37 3.11 -44.20 -13.33
C ILE A 37 2.72 -44.95 -14.60
N ALA A 38 1.44 -45.22 -14.78
CA ALA A 38 0.95 -45.90 -15.98
C ALA A 38 1.22 -45.13 -17.28
N LEU A 39 1.10 -43.79 -17.25
CA LEU A 39 1.32 -42.91 -18.40
C LEU A 39 2.78 -42.65 -18.73
N TYR A 40 3.66 -42.53 -17.70
CA TYR A 40 5.02 -42.00 -17.86
C TYR A 40 6.13 -42.93 -17.37
N GLY A 41 5.80 -44.07 -16.79
CA GLY A 41 6.72 -44.95 -16.07
C GLY A 41 6.96 -44.50 -14.65
N GLU A 42 7.55 -45.37 -13.82
CA GLU A 42 7.66 -45.19 -12.37
C GLU A 42 8.43 -43.91 -11.99
N GLU A 43 9.62 -43.76 -12.49
CA GLU A 43 10.47 -42.59 -12.17
C GLU A 43 9.83 -41.25 -12.54
N LYS A 44 9.36 -41.13 -13.78
CA LYS A 44 8.71 -39.89 -14.25
C LYS A 44 7.33 -39.69 -13.65
N GLY A 45 6.62 -40.77 -13.33
CA GLY A 45 5.34 -40.70 -12.61
C GLY A 45 5.50 -40.11 -11.23
N TRP A 46 6.45 -40.62 -10.46
CA TRP A 46 6.80 -40.05 -9.14
C TRP A 46 7.28 -38.61 -9.24
N ALA A 47 8.15 -38.28 -10.17
CA ALA A 47 8.63 -36.92 -10.35
C ALA A 47 7.48 -35.94 -10.59
N ARG A 48 6.51 -36.31 -11.46
CA ARG A 48 5.32 -35.49 -11.75
C ARG A 48 4.37 -35.38 -10.56
N TYR A 49 4.18 -36.48 -9.82
CA TYR A 49 3.36 -36.47 -8.62
C TYR A 49 3.95 -35.55 -7.54
N ASN A 50 5.23 -35.66 -7.31
CA ASN A 50 5.96 -34.79 -6.37
C ASN A 50 5.99 -33.33 -6.81
N GLU A 51 5.76 -33.01 -8.08
CA GLU A 51 5.61 -31.65 -8.60
C GLU A 51 4.19 -31.09 -8.41
N THR A 52 3.23 -31.88 -7.95
CA THR A 52 1.84 -31.46 -7.72
C THR A 52 1.76 -30.50 -6.55
N CYS A 53 1.13 -29.35 -6.77
CA CYS A 53 0.88 -28.36 -5.73
C CYS A 53 -0.63 -28.18 -5.55
N ASN A 54 -1.07 -28.15 -4.28
CA ASN A 54 -2.46 -27.92 -3.93
C ASN A 54 -2.76 -26.44 -3.75
N GLU A 55 -1.73 -25.64 -3.60
CA GLU A 55 -1.85 -24.19 -3.48
C GLU A 55 -0.81 -23.49 -4.36
N VAL A 56 -1.28 -22.55 -5.18
CA VAL A 56 -0.45 -21.79 -6.11
C VAL A 56 -0.64 -20.32 -5.84
N LEU A 57 0.45 -19.63 -5.46
CA LEU A 57 0.47 -18.19 -5.19
C LEU A 57 1.25 -17.47 -6.28
N LEU A 58 0.54 -16.68 -7.10
CA LEU A 58 1.16 -15.89 -8.17
C LEU A 58 1.01 -14.40 -7.85
N GLN A 59 1.98 -13.87 -7.11
CA GLN A 59 2.09 -12.45 -6.84
C GLN A 59 2.85 -11.80 -7.99
N TRP A 60 2.15 -11.54 -9.09
CA TRP A 60 2.71 -11.02 -10.31
C TRP A 60 2.23 -9.61 -10.62
N GLY A 61 3.10 -8.78 -11.17
CA GLY A 61 2.77 -7.42 -11.55
C GLY A 61 1.60 -7.33 -12.54
N LYS A 62 0.96 -6.18 -12.58
CA LYS A 62 -0.16 -5.90 -13.48
C LYS A 62 0.30 -5.96 -14.95
N GLY A 63 -0.44 -6.71 -15.78
CA GLY A 63 -0.07 -6.92 -17.19
C GLY A 63 0.87 -8.11 -17.42
N SER A 64 1.18 -8.90 -16.40
CA SER A 64 1.99 -10.13 -16.50
C SER A 64 1.30 -11.29 -17.24
N GLY A 65 0.01 -11.19 -17.54
CA GLY A 65 -0.77 -12.25 -18.16
C GLY A 65 -1.40 -13.24 -17.18
N LYS A 66 -1.61 -12.85 -15.92
CA LYS A 66 -2.30 -13.68 -14.89
C LYS A 66 -3.61 -14.25 -15.39
N ASP A 67 -4.47 -13.41 -15.97
CA ASP A 67 -5.80 -13.80 -16.45
C ASP A 67 -5.71 -14.85 -17.57
N ALA A 68 -4.74 -14.71 -18.48
CA ALA A 68 -4.50 -15.70 -19.51
C ALA A 68 -4.02 -17.03 -18.93
N CYS A 69 -3.15 -16.98 -17.91
CA CYS A 69 -2.69 -18.19 -17.23
C CYS A 69 -3.83 -18.90 -16.49
N SER A 70 -4.72 -18.18 -15.81
CA SER A 70 -5.87 -18.78 -15.12
C SER A 70 -6.83 -19.45 -16.10
N VAL A 71 -7.10 -18.81 -17.24
CA VAL A 71 -7.90 -19.42 -18.33
C VAL A 71 -7.25 -20.69 -18.88
N ILE A 72 -5.94 -20.66 -19.13
CA ILE A 72 -5.18 -21.83 -19.61
C ILE A 72 -5.22 -22.95 -18.56
N MET A 73 -5.01 -22.63 -17.28
CA MET A 73 -5.09 -23.62 -16.19
C MET A 73 -6.46 -24.30 -16.15
N CYS A 74 -7.54 -23.53 -16.16
CA CYS A 74 -8.90 -24.07 -16.17
C CYS A 74 -9.14 -24.96 -17.39
N CYS A 75 -8.82 -24.49 -18.60
CA CYS A 75 -8.99 -25.29 -19.82
C CYS A 75 -8.16 -26.58 -19.79
N TYR A 76 -6.93 -26.53 -19.27
CA TYR A 76 -6.07 -27.71 -19.24
C TYR A 76 -6.52 -28.72 -18.18
N ILE A 77 -7.01 -28.28 -17.03
CA ILE A 77 -7.63 -29.16 -16.02
C ILE A 77 -8.88 -29.84 -16.58
N VAL A 78 -9.76 -29.06 -17.22
CA VAL A 78 -10.94 -29.63 -17.91
C VAL A 78 -10.51 -30.69 -18.94
N TYR A 79 -9.48 -30.37 -19.76
CA TYR A 79 -8.92 -31.34 -20.71
C TYR A 79 -8.48 -32.65 -20.05
N LEU A 80 -7.71 -32.55 -18.95
CA LEU A 80 -7.21 -33.72 -18.22
C LEU A 80 -8.36 -34.57 -17.64
N LEU A 81 -9.36 -33.91 -17.04
CA LEU A 81 -10.53 -34.56 -16.47
C LEU A 81 -11.38 -35.23 -17.54
N MET A 82 -11.56 -34.59 -18.68
CA MET A 82 -12.31 -35.19 -19.82
C MET A 82 -11.63 -36.39 -20.46
N CYS A 83 -10.30 -36.54 -20.26
CA CYS A 83 -9.57 -37.75 -20.70
C CYS A 83 -9.86 -38.97 -19.80
N LEU A 84 -10.41 -38.78 -18.58
CA LEU A 84 -10.83 -39.88 -17.72
C LEU A 84 -12.17 -40.48 -18.21
N LYS A 85 -12.42 -41.75 -17.89
CA LYS A 85 -13.69 -42.41 -18.24
C LYS A 85 -14.86 -41.77 -17.50
N ASP A 86 -14.75 -41.68 -16.18
CA ASP A 86 -15.66 -40.99 -15.27
C ASP A 86 -14.79 -40.22 -14.24
N PRO A 87 -14.75 -38.90 -14.32
CA PRO A 87 -13.93 -38.10 -13.39
C PRO A 87 -14.39 -38.20 -11.95
N ALA A 88 -15.69 -38.31 -11.68
CA ALA A 88 -16.22 -38.39 -10.31
C ALA A 88 -15.84 -39.72 -9.65
N ASP A 89 -16.10 -40.83 -10.33
CA ASP A 89 -15.74 -42.17 -9.86
C ASP A 89 -14.22 -42.32 -9.67
N TYR A 90 -13.43 -41.74 -10.59
CA TYR A 90 -11.97 -41.72 -10.46
C TYR A 90 -11.49 -41.13 -9.14
N TRP A 91 -12.18 -40.13 -8.60
CA TRP A 91 -11.88 -39.49 -7.32
C TRP A 91 -12.73 -40.04 -6.16
N GLY A 92 -13.34 -41.22 -6.31
CA GLY A 92 -14.10 -41.91 -5.27
C GLY A 92 -15.43 -41.25 -4.90
N ARG A 93 -16.00 -40.48 -5.83
CA ARG A 93 -17.33 -39.88 -5.71
C ARG A 93 -18.36 -40.73 -6.45
N PRO A 94 -19.65 -40.57 -6.11
CA PRO A 94 -20.69 -41.24 -6.86
C PRO A 94 -20.58 -40.97 -8.37
N GLN A 95 -20.81 -42.00 -9.18
CA GLN A 95 -20.75 -41.89 -10.62
C GLN A 95 -21.73 -40.81 -11.12
N GLY A 96 -21.24 -39.91 -11.95
CA GLY A 96 -22.04 -38.83 -12.50
C GLY A 96 -22.18 -37.59 -11.58
N ASP A 97 -21.53 -37.55 -10.42
CA ASP A 97 -21.42 -36.31 -9.62
C ASP A 97 -20.68 -35.21 -10.39
N ASN A 98 -21.01 -33.97 -10.09
CA ASN A 98 -20.34 -32.83 -10.68
C ASN A 98 -18.92 -32.67 -10.13
N ILE A 99 -18.03 -32.17 -10.99
CA ILE A 99 -16.73 -31.62 -10.61
C ILE A 99 -16.70 -30.15 -11.02
N ASP A 100 -16.56 -29.26 -10.05
CA ASP A 100 -16.67 -27.84 -10.25
C ASP A 100 -15.30 -27.15 -10.16
N ILE A 101 -15.03 -26.29 -11.13
CA ILE A 101 -13.87 -25.39 -11.19
C ILE A 101 -14.42 -23.97 -11.08
N MET A 102 -13.98 -23.21 -10.09
CA MET A 102 -14.50 -21.86 -9.83
C MET A 102 -13.44 -20.79 -10.05
N ASN A 103 -13.85 -19.68 -10.66
CA ASN A 103 -13.07 -18.44 -10.65
C ASN A 103 -13.87 -17.38 -9.86
N ILE A 104 -13.26 -16.87 -8.81
CA ILE A 104 -13.86 -15.86 -7.93
C ILE A 104 -13.07 -14.56 -8.09
N ALA A 105 -13.75 -13.50 -8.51
CA ALA A 105 -13.17 -12.15 -8.61
C ALA A 105 -13.80 -11.18 -7.60
N VAL A 106 -13.21 -10.00 -7.45
CA VAL A 106 -13.67 -8.97 -6.50
C VAL A 106 -15.14 -8.60 -6.72
N ASN A 107 -15.56 -8.52 -7.98
CA ASN A 107 -16.94 -8.16 -8.33
C ASN A 107 -17.43 -8.90 -9.58
N ALA A 108 -18.77 -8.94 -9.76
CA ALA A 108 -19.42 -9.62 -10.87
C ALA A 108 -18.99 -9.12 -12.26
N GLN A 109 -18.69 -7.83 -12.42
CA GLN A 109 -18.26 -7.30 -13.71
C GLN A 109 -16.88 -7.81 -14.10
N GLN A 110 -15.95 -7.88 -13.16
CA GLN A 110 -14.61 -8.41 -13.39
C GLN A 110 -14.67 -9.90 -13.70
N ALA A 111 -15.40 -10.68 -12.88
CA ALA A 111 -15.59 -12.11 -13.10
C ALA A 111 -16.11 -12.40 -14.50
N ASN A 112 -17.19 -11.74 -14.91
CA ASN A 112 -17.85 -12.00 -16.19
C ASN A 112 -17.12 -11.40 -17.40
N ARG A 113 -16.60 -10.17 -17.30
CA ARG A 113 -16.05 -9.46 -18.47
C ARG A 113 -14.60 -9.83 -18.76
N VAL A 114 -13.81 -10.13 -17.75
CA VAL A 114 -12.38 -10.40 -17.93
C VAL A 114 -12.13 -11.90 -18.03
N PHE A 115 -12.45 -12.66 -16.99
CA PHE A 115 -12.16 -14.10 -16.98
C PHE A 115 -13.12 -14.89 -17.87
N PHE A 116 -14.44 -14.81 -17.59
CA PHE A 116 -15.42 -15.70 -18.22
C PHE A 116 -15.51 -15.54 -19.74
N LYS A 117 -15.53 -14.31 -20.24
CA LYS A 117 -15.53 -14.07 -21.69
C LYS A 117 -14.28 -14.61 -22.38
N ASN A 118 -13.12 -14.47 -21.75
CA ASN A 118 -11.88 -15.01 -22.28
C ASN A 118 -11.89 -16.54 -22.29
N LEU A 119 -12.41 -17.15 -21.23
CA LEU A 119 -12.57 -18.61 -21.15
C LEU A 119 -13.49 -19.12 -22.25
N VAL A 120 -14.71 -18.55 -22.38
CA VAL A 120 -15.67 -18.90 -23.44
C VAL A 120 -15.04 -18.78 -24.82
N LEU A 121 -14.38 -17.65 -25.09
CA LEU A 121 -13.72 -17.42 -26.39
C LEU A 121 -12.68 -18.49 -26.71
N ARG A 122 -11.93 -18.97 -25.73
CA ARG A 122 -10.90 -20.01 -25.93
C ARG A 122 -11.51 -21.38 -26.15
N VAL A 123 -12.54 -21.71 -25.40
CA VAL A 123 -13.27 -22.96 -25.55
C VAL A 123 -13.97 -23.01 -26.92
N GLU A 124 -14.64 -21.94 -27.35
CA GLU A 124 -15.31 -21.83 -28.64
C GLU A 124 -14.35 -21.95 -29.84
N ARG A 125 -13.17 -21.37 -29.73
CA ARG A 125 -12.15 -21.40 -30.78
C ARG A 125 -11.38 -22.71 -30.85
N SER A 126 -11.43 -23.52 -29.80
CA SER A 126 -10.69 -24.77 -29.73
C SER A 126 -11.40 -25.89 -30.49
N PRO A 127 -10.79 -26.45 -31.55
CA PRO A 127 -11.37 -27.62 -32.25
C PRO A 127 -11.58 -28.82 -31.32
N TRP A 128 -10.68 -29.01 -30.33
CA TRP A 128 -10.79 -30.12 -29.39
C TRP A 128 -12.02 -30.07 -28.51
N PHE A 129 -12.47 -28.88 -28.07
CA PHE A 129 -13.68 -28.73 -27.25
C PHE A 129 -14.98 -28.73 -28.04
N ARG A 130 -14.94 -28.63 -29.36
CA ARG A 130 -16.14 -28.56 -30.21
C ARG A 130 -17.12 -29.71 -29.95
N GLY A 131 -18.37 -29.36 -29.66
CA GLY A 131 -19.45 -30.30 -29.38
C GLY A 131 -19.41 -30.98 -28.01
N LYS A 132 -18.51 -30.56 -27.11
CA LYS A 132 -18.30 -31.15 -25.80
C LYS A 132 -18.67 -30.22 -24.64
N TYR A 133 -19.33 -29.10 -24.90
CA TYR A 133 -19.69 -28.12 -23.88
C TYR A 133 -20.98 -27.38 -24.21
N ARG A 134 -21.58 -26.79 -23.19
CA ARG A 134 -22.71 -25.86 -23.26
C ARG A 134 -22.40 -24.63 -22.39
N VAL A 135 -22.59 -23.44 -22.97
CA VAL A 135 -22.42 -22.16 -22.23
C VAL A 135 -23.76 -21.69 -21.69
N THR A 136 -23.80 -21.30 -20.44
CA THR A 136 -24.93 -20.66 -19.80
C THR A 136 -24.49 -19.31 -19.23
N GLN A 137 -25.35 -18.60 -18.48
CA GLN A 137 -25.01 -17.33 -17.89
C GLN A 137 -24.07 -17.54 -16.70
N GLY A 138 -22.76 -17.33 -16.90
CA GLY A 138 -21.74 -17.40 -15.85
C GLY A 138 -21.12 -18.78 -15.66
N GLU A 139 -21.49 -19.79 -16.49
CA GLU A 139 -20.90 -21.12 -16.37
C GLU A 139 -20.76 -21.82 -17.72
N ILE A 140 -19.78 -22.70 -17.83
CA ILE A 140 -19.60 -23.63 -18.96
C ILE A 140 -19.73 -25.05 -18.41
N ASN A 141 -20.71 -25.77 -18.90
CA ASN A 141 -20.92 -27.18 -18.58
C ASN A 141 -20.28 -28.02 -19.67
N PHE A 142 -19.29 -28.81 -19.32
CA PHE A 142 -18.64 -29.77 -20.23
C PHE A 142 -19.22 -31.16 -20.05
N ASP A 143 -18.97 -32.04 -21.06
CA ASP A 143 -19.28 -33.45 -20.93
C ASP A 143 -18.68 -34.02 -19.63
N LYS A 144 -19.28 -35.13 -19.14
CA LYS A 144 -18.86 -35.82 -17.90
C LYS A 144 -19.05 -35.00 -16.62
N ASN A 145 -20.03 -34.09 -16.63
CA ASN A 145 -20.41 -33.25 -15.47
C ASN A 145 -19.26 -32.41 -14.88
N ILE A 146 -18.42 -31.88 -15.75
CA ILE A 146 -17.37 -30.95 -15.39
C ILE A 146 -17.89 -29.54 -15.65
N ASN A 147 -17.88 -28.67 -14.65
CA ASN A 147 -18.37 -27.29 -14.76
C ASN A 147 -17.26 -26.27 -14.47
N VAL A 148 -17.23 -25.20 -15.25
CA VAL A 148 -16.40 -24.02 -14.93
C VAL A 148 -17.33 -22.85 -14.64
N ILE A 149 -17.27 -22.33 -13.42
CA ILE A 149 -18.20 -21.36 -12.87
C ILE A 149 -17.46 -20.05 -12.59
N SER A 150 -18.05 -18.94 -13.02
CA SER A 150 -17.57 -17.60 -12.72
C SER A 150 -18.39 -16.99 -11.58
N GLY A 151 -17.75 -16.79 -10.44
CA GLY A 151 -18.35 -16.21 -9.23
C GLY A 151 -17.72 -14.89 -8.82
N HIS A 152 -18.28 -14.26 -7.81
CA HIS A 152 -17.73 -13.05 -7.19
C HIS A 152 -17.85 -13.10 -5.66
N SER A 153 -17.12 -12.25 -4.97
CA SER A 153 -17.01 -12.22 -3.50
C SER A 153 -18.32 -12.03 -2.74
N GLU A 154 -19.38 -11.59 -3.41
CA GLU A 154 -20.70 -11.35 -2.81
C GLU A 154 -21.68 -12.53 -2.98
N SER A 155 -21.24 -13.61 -3.65
CA SER A 155 -22.08 -14.77 -3.90
C SER A 155 -22.11 -15.69 -2.68
N GLU A 156 -23.06 -15.52 -1.78
CA GLU A 156 -23.30 -16.44 -0.64
C GLU A 156 -23.73 -17.85 -1.10
N SER A 157 -24.14 -18.01 -2.35
CA SER A 157 -24.68 -19.25 -2.91
C SER A 157 -23.63 -20.26 -3.37
N LEU A 158 -22.34 -20.00 -3.17
CA LEU A 158 -21.25 -20.89 -3.64
C LEU A 158 -20.94 -22.04 -2.66
N GLU A 159 -21.58 -22.10 -1.52
CA GLU A 159 -21.54 -23.26 -0.62
C GLU A 159 -22.40 -24.41 -1.19
N GLY A 160 -21.84 -25.62 -1.20
CA GLY A 160 -22.56 -26.82 -1.70
C GLY A 160 -22.06 -27.39 -3.02
N TYR A 161 -21.27 -26.64 -3.79
CA TYR A 161 -20.62 -27.16 -5.02
C TYR A 161 -19.52 -28.18 -4.71
N ASN A 162 -19.29 -29.11 -5.64
CA ASN A 162 -18.19 -30.07 -5.55
C ASN A 162 -16.90 -29.48 -6.13
N VAL A 163 -16.36 -28.48 -5.43
CA VAL A 163 -15.24 -27.69 -5.90
C VAL A 163 -13.93 -28.47 -5.83
N MET A 164 -13.34 -28.76 -6.97
CA MET A 164 -11.99 -29.32 -7.09
C MET A 164 -10.93 -28.23 -7.22
N VAL A 165 -11.23 -27.15 -7.93
CA VAL A 165 -10.30 -26.06 -8.17
C VAL A 165 -11.00 -24.73 -7.96
N VAL A 166 -10.36 -23.84 -7.21
CA VAL A 166 -10.78 -22.44 -7.10
C VAL A 166 -9.63 -21.52 -7.49
N VAL A 167 -9.93 -20.56 -8.34
CA VAL A 167 -9.05 -19.45 -8.70
C VAL A 167 -9.58 -18.20 -8.01
N LEU A 168 -8.78 -17.59 -7.14
CA LEU A 168 -9.08 -16.33 -6.45
C LEU A 168 -8.32 -15.21 -7.15
N ASP A 169 -9.01 -14.50 -8.03
CA ASP A 169 -8.42 -13.48 -8.89
C ASP A 169 -8.46 -12.09 -8.24
N GLU A 170 -7.33 -11.39 -8.32
CA GLU A 170 -7.10 -10.07 -7.68
C GLU A 170 -7.43 -10.07 -6.18
N ILE A 171 -7.03 -11.12 -5.46
CA ILE A 171 -7.39 -11.33 -4.05
C ILE A 171 -6.99 -10.18 -3.13
N SER A 172 -5.92 -9.44 -3.43
CA SER A 172 -5.56 -8.21 -2.69
C SER A 172 -6.57 -7.07 -2.86
N GLY A 173 -7.50 -7.19 -3.81
CA GLY A 173 -8.59 -6.25 -4.03
C GLY A 173 -9.85 -6.55 -3.23
N PHE A 174 -9.92 -7.68 -2.53
CA PHE A 174 -11.05 -7.99 -1.65
C PHE A 174 -11.04 -7.08 -0.42
N MET A 175 -12.19 -6.90 0.21
CA MET A 175 -12.31 -6.01 1.37
C MET A 175 -11.33 -6.41 2.48
N LEU A 176 -10.74 -5.40 3.12
CA LEU A 176 -9.97 -5.58 4.34
C LEU A 176 -10.91 -5.88 5.50
N GLU A 177 -10.40 -6.54 6.56
CA GLU A 177 -11.14 -6.70 7.79
C GLU A 177 -11.56 -5.33 8.33
N SER A 178 -12.82 -4.95 8.11
CA SER A 178 -13.38 -3.75 8.72
C SER A 178 -14.03 -4.15 10.04
N ASN A 179 -13.86 -3.33 11.08
CA ASN A 179 -14.48 -3.52 12.40
C ASN A 179 -16.02 -3.37 12.40
N THR A 180 -16.65 -3.26 11.25
CA THR A 180 -18.10 -3.27 11.11
C THR A 180 -18.58 -4.70 10.97
N GLY A 181 -19.32 -5.21 11.94
CA GLY A 181 -19.71 -6.61 12.14
C GLY A 181 -20.38 -7.35 10.96
N ASN A 182 -20.70 -6.70 9.85
CA ASN A 182 -21.31 -7.31 8.66
C ASN A 182 -20.33 -7.49 7.47
N SER A 183 -19.08 -7.09 7.57
CA SER A 183 -18.15 -7.09 6.42
C SER A 183 -17.10 -8.20 6.45
N ARG A 184 -17.07 -9.04 7.51
CA ARG A 184 -16.11 -10.14 7.64
C ARG A 184 -16.21 -11.16 6.50
N ALA A 185 -17.43 -11.37 6.00
CA ALA A 185 -17.72 -12.32 4.91
C ALA A 185 -17.13 -11.94 3.54
N LYS A 186 -16.61 -10.71 3.37
CA LYS A 186 -16.08 -10.19 2.10
C LYS A 186 -14.56 -10.02 2.09
N THR A 187 -13.87 -10.39 3.18
CA THR A 187 -12.41 -10.26 3.27
C THR A 187 -11.71 -11.35 2.47
N GLY A 188 -10.54 -11.02 1.91
CA GLY A 188 -9.73 -11.98 1.17
C GLY A 188 -9.42 -13.24 2.00
N LYS A 189 -9.17 -13.07 3.29
CA LYS A 189 -8.94 -14.17 4.24
C LYS A 189 -10.16 -15.08 4.38
N PHE A 190 -11.33 -14.50 4.62
CA PHE A 190 -12.57 -15.28 4.80
C PHE A 190 -12.91 -16.08 3.53
N ILE A 191 -12.85 -15.44 2.37
CA ILE A 191 -13.15 -16.09 1.08
C ILE A 191 -12.15 -17.21 0.79
N TYR A 192 -10.87 -16.97 1.06
CA TYR A 192 -9.85 -18.02 0.95
C TYR A 192 -10.15 -19.20 1.88
N GLU A 193 -10.41 -18.98 3.18
CA GLU A 193 -10.67 -20.03 4.16
C GLU A 193 -11.93 -20.84 3.81
N MET A 194 -12.99 -20.17 3.38
CA MET A 194 -14.24 -20.80 2.96
C MET A 194 -14.02 -21.74 1.77
N HIS A 195 -13.39 -21.25 0.70
CA HIS A 195 -13.16 -22.06 -0.50
C HIS A 195 -12.10 -23.14 -0.27
N ARG A 196 -11.05 -22.85 0.51
CA ARG A 196 -10.06 -23.86 0.91
C ARG A 196 -10.73 -25.02 1.64
N GLY A 197 -11.59 -24.73 2.61
CA GLY A 197 -12.37 -25.74 3.33
C GLY A 197 -13.27 -26.56 2.41
N SER A 198 -13.91 -25.94 1.43
CA SER A 198 -14.73 -26.63 0.43
C SER A 198 -13.91 -27.58 -0.45
N VAL A 199 -12.74 -27.16 -0.91
CA VAL A 199 -11.82 -27.98 -1.70
C VAL A 199 -11.29 -29.16 -0.88
N ASP A 200 -10.80 -28.90 0.34
CA ASP A 200 -10.19 -29.92 1.19
C ASP A 200 -11.18 -30.99 1.62
N SER A 201 -12.43 -30.63 1.86
CA SER A 201 -13.47 -31.58 2.28
C SER A 201 -13.86 -32.58 1.17
N ARG A 202 -13.60 -32.26 -0.10
CA ARG A 202 -14.06 -33.04 -1.24
C ARG A 202 -12.92 -33.64 -2.07
N PHE A 203 -11.80 -32.94 -2.19
CA PHE A 203 -10.67 -33.30 -3.05
C PHE A 203 -9.33 -33.03 -2.32
N SER A 204 -9.17 -33.53 -1.09
CA SER A 204 -8.02 -33.25 -0.22
C SER A 204 -6.65 -33.53 -0.87
N GLU A 205 -6.56 -34.57 -1.69
CA GLU A 205 -5.30 -34.97 -2.32
C GLU A 205 -4.90 -34.11 -3.54
N VAL A 206 -5.88 -33.64 -4.30
CA VAL A 206 -5.66 -33.04 -5.62
C VAL A 206 -6.27 -31.66 -5.78
N GLY A 207 -7.17 -31.32 -4.90
CA GLY A 207 -7.88 -30.04 -4.93
C GLY A 207 -6.92 -28.86 -4.88
N LYS A 208 -7.26 -27.79 -5.58
CA LYS A 208 -6.34 -26.66 -5.78
C LYS A 208 -6.98 -25.33 -5.43
N VAL A 209 -6.18 -24.50 -4.76
CA VAL A 209 -6.47 -23.07 -4.57
C VAL A 209 -5.39 -22.27 -5.29
N ILE A 210 -5.78 -21.47 -6.25
CA ILE A 210 -4.89 -20.66 -7.09
C ILE A 210 -5.14 -19.19 -6.74
N LEU A 211 -4.16 -18.52 -6.18
CA LEU A 211 -4.20 -17.13 -5.75
C LEU A 211 -3.47 -16.26 -6.76
N LEU A 212 -4.15 -15.28 -7.32
CA LEU A 212 -3.61 -14.37 -8.31
C LEU A 212 -3.79 -12.93 -7.85
N SER A 213 -2.73 -12.16 -7.71
CA SER A 213 -2.80 -10.71 -7.50
C SER A 213 -1.45 -10.05 -7.72
N PHE A 214 -1.43 -8.73 -7.84
CA PHE A 214 -0.26 -7.91 -7.49
C PHE A 214 -0.45 -7.37 -6.07
N PRO A 215 0.64 -7.10 -5.33
CA PRO A 215 0.52 -6.56 -3.98
C PRO A 215 0.05 -5.10 -4.04
N ARG A 216 -0.96 -4.76 -3.25
CA ARG A 216 -1.48 -3.40 -3.17
C ARG A 216 -0.79 -2.59 -2.08
N PHE A 217 -0.50 -3.25 -0.95
CA PHE A 217 0.23 -2.68 0.18
C PHE A 217 0.97 -3.78 0.93
N ASP A 218 1.92 -3.40 1.77
CA ASP A 218 2.66 -4.34 2.60
C ASP A 218 1.74 -4.99 3.63
N GLY A 219 1.82 -6.33 3.73
CA GLY A 219 0.93 -7.10 4.61
C GLY A 219 -0.50 -7.31 4.08
N ASP A 220 -0.80 -6.98 2.81
CA ASP A 220 -2.06 -7.42 2.21
C ASP A 220 -2.15 -8.96 2.16
N PHE A 221 -3.34 -9.49 1.89
CA PHE A 221 -3.56 -10.93 2.06
C PHE A 221 -2.58 -11.80 1.27
N ILE A 222 -2.30 -11.47 -0.01
CA ILE A 222 -1.39 -12.28 -0.83
C ILE A 222 0.07 -12.12 -0.38
N SER A 223 0.47 -10.91 0.03
CA SER A 223 1.82 -10.65 0.56
C SER A 223 2.05 -11.38 1.87
N ALA A 224 1.13 -11.27 2.83
CA ALA A 224 1.21 -11.98 4.10
C ALA A 224 1.20 -13.51 3.92
N LYS A 225 0.43 -14.01 2.93
CA LYS A 225 0.40 -15.43 2.60
C LYS A 225 1.72 -15.89 1.95
N TYR A 226 2.26 -15.07 1.03
CA TYR A 226 3.54 -15.32 0.40
C TYR A 226 4.66 -15.38 1.45
N ASP A 227 4.77 -14.38 2.32
CA ASP A 227 5.80 -14.29 3.36
C ASP A 227 5.74 -15.48 4.35
N LYS A 228 4.51 -15.95 4.64
CA LYS A 228 4.32 -17.14 5.48
C LYS A 228 4.81 -18.43 4.81
N VAL A 229 4.71 -18.53 3.49
CA VAL A 229 5.15 -19.70 2.71
C VAL A 229 6.65 -19.65 2.43
N VAL A 230 7.18 -18.44 2.31
CA VAL A 230 8.61 -18.18 2.04
C VAL A 230 9.33 -18.02 3.37
N ALA A 231 10.19 -18.98 3.73
CA ALA A 231 11.06 -18.81 4.89
C ALA A 231 12.04 -17.65 4.66
N GLU A 232 12.42 -16.93 5.73
CA GLU A 232 13.41 -15.85 5.69
C GLU A 232 14.69 -16.32 5.00
N LYS A 233 14.95 -15.80 3.81
CA LYS A 233 16.16 -16.04 3.03
C LYS A 233 16.78 -14.70 2.68
N GLU A 234 18.09 -14.70 2.49
CA GLU A 234 18.77 -13.53 1.96
C GLU A 234 18.19 -13.16 0.60
N VAL A 235 17.72 -11.92 0.47
CA VAL A 235 17.05 -11.42 -0.72
C VAL A 235 18.08 -10.68 -1.57
N ILE A 236 18.30 -11.16 -2.78
CA ILE A 236 19.10 -10.46 -3.78
C ILE A 236 18.23 -9.36 -4.38
N MET A 237 18.69 -8.10 -4.34
CA MET A 237 17.98 -6.97 -4.93
C MET A 237 18.47 -6.73 -6.36
N ARG A 238 17.54 -6.57 -7.28
CA ARG A 238 17.78 -6.07 -8.63
C ARG A 238 17.42 -4.59 -8.70
N SER A 239 18.11 -3.84 -9.54
CA SER A 239 17.84 -2.42 -9.74
C SER A 239 17.81 -2.05 -11.21
N HIS A 240 17.04 -1.02 -11.55
CA HIS A 240 17.00 -0.39 -12.86
C HIS A 240 16.87 1.13 -12.70
N VAL A 241 17.49 1.87 -13.61
CA VAL A 241 17.45 3.34 -13.62
C VAL A 241 16.80 3.80 -14.92
N PHE A 242 15.66 4.51 -14.80
CA PHE A 242 15.08 5.21 -15.93
C PHE A 242 15.67 6.60 -16.03
N LYS A 243 16.09 6.98 -17.25
CA LYS A 243 16.49 8.35 -17.60
C LYS A 243 15.37 9.02 -18.38
N MET A 244 15.08 10.28 -18.04
CA MET A 244 14.00 10.99 -18.71
C MET A 244 14.42 11.48 -20.10
N ASN A 245 15.67 11.91 -20.24
CA ASN A 245 16.26 12.38 -21.50
C ASN A 245 17.66 11.80 -21.65
N GLU A 246 17.85 10.93 -22.64
CA GLU A 246 19.15 10.33 -22.94
C GLU A 246 20.06 11.26 -23.79
N ASP A 247 19.48 12.33 -24.41
CA ASP A 247 20.13 13.20 -25.36
C ASP A 247 20.25 14.67 -24.87
N LEU A 248 20.43 14.90 -23.57
CA LEU A 248 20.60 16.26 -23.06
C LEU A 248 22.02 16.78 -23.32
N PRO A 249 22.18 18.08 -23.65
CA PRO A 249 23.50 18.73 -23.72
C PRO A 249 24.22 18.63 -22.37
N ASP A 250 25.56 18.52 -22.42
CA ASP A 250 26.42 18.48 -21.25
C ASP A 250 26.09 19.62 -20.25
N GLY A 251 25.87 19.28 -18.98
CA GLY A 251 25.65 20.24 -17.90
C GLY A 251 24.19 20.40 -17.44
N ILE A 252 23.22 19.71 -18.05
CA ILE A 252 21.86 19.65 -17.55
C ILE A 252 21.71 18.38 -16.67
N PRO A 253 21.23 18.48 -15.41
CA PRO A 253 21.06 17.31 -14.57
C PRO A 253 20.09 16.32 -15.20
N GLU A 254 20.51 15.06 -15.35
CA GLU A 254 19.63 13.99 -15.78
C GLU A 254 18.57 13.72 -14.72
N ASN A 255 17.31 13.77 -15.11
CA ASN A 255 16.23 13.27 -14.26
C ASN A 255 16.21 11.75 -14.30
N GLU A 256 16.54 11.11 -13.18
CA GLU A 256 16.61 9.66 -13.05
C GLU A 256 15.57 9.15 -12.03
N VAL A 257 14.94 8.04 -12.36
CA VAL A 257 14.14 7.27 -11.40
C VAL A 257 14.77 5.90 -11.24
N ARG A 258 15.37 5.64 -10.08
CA ARG A 258 15.88 4.31 -9.72
C ARG A 258 14.75 3.50 -9.10
N ILE A 259 14.55 2.29 -9.59
CA ILE A 259 13.65 1.30 -9.01
C ILE A 259 14.45 0.08 -8.56
N GLU A 260 14.01 -0.55 -7.49
CA GLU A 260 14.62 -1.77 -6.95
C GLU A 260 13.52 -2.77 -6.62
N TRP A 261 13.77 -4.05 -6.86
CA TRP A 261 12.87 -5.13 -6.50
C TRP A 261 13.66 -6.37 -6.09
N PRO A 262 13.08 -7.21 -5.21
CA PRO A 262 13.75 -8.44 -4.82
C PRO A 262 13.82 -9.43 -5.98
N GLU A 263 14.94 -10.14 -6.12
CA GLU A 263 15.02 -11.31 -6.97
C GLU A 263 14.10 -12.38 -6.39
N ASP A 264 13.25 -12.94 -7.24
CA ASP A 264 12.22 -13.85 -6.81
C ASP A 264 12.75 -15.16 -6.27
N HIS A 265 12.05 -15.67 -5.27
CA HIS A 265 12.22 -16.99 -4.72
C HIS A 265 11.06 -17.89 -5.18
N ILE A 266 11.35 -18.84 -6.05
CA ILE A 266 10.43 -19.93 -6.35
C ILE A 266 10.49 -20.88 -5.18
N ILE A 267 9.43 -20.92 -4.36
CA ILE A 267 9.41 -21.77 -3.20
C ILE A 267 8.40 -22.87 -3.39
N ARG A 268 8.91 -24.07 -3.28
CA ARG A 268 8.17 -25.28 -3.39
C ARG A 268 8.28 -26.15 -2.13
N TYR A 269 9.33 -25.99 -1.33
CA TYR A 269 9.82 -27.06 -0.47
C TYR A 269 9.71 -26.83 1.02
N ASP A 270 9.55 -25.60 1.47
CA ASP A 270 9.48 -25.32 2.90
C ASP A 270 8.10 -25.66 3.50
N GLN A 271 7.07 -25.75 2.59
CA GLN A 271 5.76 -26.32 2.92
C GLN A 271 5.29 -27.20 1.75
N PRO A 272 5.17 -28.53 1.93
CA PRO A 272 4.72 -29.45 0.87
C PRO A 272 3.36 -29.02 0.30
N GLY A 273 3.23 -29.09 -1.02
CA GLY A 273 1.99 -28.75 -1.71
C GLY A 273 1.81 -27.29 -2.12
N TYR A 274 2.79 -26.41 -1.84
CA TYR A 274 2.78 -25.01 -2.27
C TYR A 274 3.69 -24.74 -3.46
N TYR A 275 3.24 -23.87 -4.35
CA TYR A 275 4.06 -23.21 -5.36
C TYR A 275 3.82 -21.71 -5.26
N ALA A 276 4.83 -20.95 -4.86
CA ALA A 276 4.73 -19.52 -4.68
C ALA A 276 5.74 -18.79 -5.57
N GLN A 277 5.30 -17.72 -6.22
CA GLN A 277 6.13 -16.90 -7.09
C GLN A 277 5.76 -15.43 -6.96
N LYS A 278 6.76 -14.58 -6.70
CA LYS A 278 6.64 -13.12 -6.67
C LYS A 278 7.52 -12.54 -7.75
N ARG A 279 6.94 -11.88 -8.77
CA ARG A 279 7.70 -11.39 -9.92
C ARG A 279 7.15 -10.08 -10.51
N PRO A 280 8.05 -9.18 -10.94
CA PRO A 280 7.64 -8.01 -11.70
C PRO A 280 7.05 -8.42 -13.06
N THR A 281 6.27 -7.52 -13.64
CA THR A 281 5.59 -7.76 -14.92
C THR A 281 6.54 -8.18 -16.05
N TRP A 282 7.68 -7.52 -16.16
CA TRP A 282 8.66 -7.76 -17.23
C TRP A 282 9.38 -9.11 -17.15
N ASP A 283 9.48 -9.70 -15.96
CA ASP A 283 10.04 -11.03 -15.80
C ASP A 283 9.06 -12.14 -16.21
N VAL A 284 7.76 -11.86 -16.10
CA VAL A 284 6.70 -12.83 -16.43
C VAL A 284 6.22 -12.67 -17.85
N ASN A 285 6.10 -11.43 -18.33
CA ASN A 285 5.60 -11.13 -19.67
C ASN A 285 6.67 -10.42 -20.52
N PRO A 286 7.45 -11.15 -21.29
CA PRO A 286 8.52 -10.57 -22.14
C PRO A 286 8.03 -9.56 -23.18
N THR A 287 6.73 -9.52 -23.48
CA THR A 287 6.17 -8.52 -24.40
C THR A 287 5.99 -7.15 -23.74
N GLN A 288 6.21 -7.06 -22.45
CA GLN A 288 6.15 -5.86 -21.62
C GLN A 288 7.52 -5.62 -20.97
N PRO A 289 8.54 -5.17 -21.71
CA PRO A 289 9.85 -4.89 -21.15
C PRO A 289 9.77 -3.75 -20.12
N ILE A 290 10.74 -3.69 -19.22
CA ILE A 290 10.78 -2.71 -18.13
C ILE A 290 10.62 -1.26 -18.65
N GLU A 291 11.16 -0.96 -19.80
CA GLU A 291 11.08 0.35 -20.45
C GLU A 291 9.64 0.80 -20.77
N SER A 292 8.71 -0.14 -20.94
CA SER A 292 7.30 0.16 -21.17
C SER A 292 6.65 0.88 -19.99
N PHE A 293 7.24 0.79 -18.81
CA PHE A 293 6.69 1.33 -17.56
C PHE A 293 7.33 2.66 -17.15
N ARG A 294 8.29 3.19 -17.92
CA ARG A 294 9.00 4.46 -17.65
C ARG A 294 8.04 5.57 -17.20
N ARG A 295 6.99 5.84 -17.98
CA ARG A 295 6.00 6.87 -17.67
C ARG A 295 5.31 6.66 -16.32
N ALA A 296 4.96 5.43 -15.99
CA ALA A 296 4.28 5.11 -14.75
C ALA A 296 5.19 5.38 -13.54
N PHE A 297 6.47 5.02 -13.64
CA PHE A 297 7.45 5.27 -12.58
C PHE A 297 7.74 6.75 -12.39
N PHE A 298 7.76 7.55 -13.46
CA PHE A 298 7.89 9.00 -13.34
C PHE A 298 6.63 9.67 -12.79
N ALA A 299 5.44 9.15 -13.12
CA ALA A 299 4.19 9.72 -12.66
C ALA A 299 3.92 9.44 -11.17
N ASN A 300 4.15 8.20 -10.74
CA ASN A 300 3.99 7.79 -9.34
C ASN A 300 4.81 6.52 -9.08
N LYS A 301 6.04 6.71 -8.59
CA LYS A 301 6.98 5.62 -8.33
C LYS A 301 6.42 4.59 -7.34
N ALA A 302 5.80 5.04 -6.25
CA ALA A 302 5.29 4.14 -5.20
C ALA A 302 4.18 3.22 -5.72
N ASP A 303 3.21 3.79 -6.46
CA ASP A 303 2.14 3.01 -7.10
C ASP A 303 2.69 2.07 -8.17
N ALA A 304 3.64 2.53 -8.99
CA ALA A 304 4.26 1.73 -10.04
C ALA A 304 5.10 0.57 -9.48
N LEU A 305 5.80 0.76 -8.35
CA LEU A 305 6.52 -0.30 -7.64
C LEU A 305 5.57 -1.41 -7.18
N GLY A 306 4.44 -1.06 -6.55
CA GLY A 306 3.44 -2.05 -6.15
C GLY A 306 2.84 -2.78 -7.35
N ARG A 307 2.37 -2.03 -8.34
CA ARG A 307 1.64 -2.60 -9.49
C ARG A 307 2.48 -3.41 -10.44
N PHE A 308 3.69 -2.95 -10.77
CA PHE A 308 4.48 -3.55 -11.85
C PHE A 308 5.71 -4.29 -11.35
N ALA A 309 6.37 -3.79 -10.29
CA ALA A 309 7.56 -4.43 -9.72
C ALA A 309 7.24 -5.41 -8.58
N CYS A 310 5.98 -5.51 -8.13
CA CYS A 310 5.57 -6.30 -6.97
C CYS A 310 6.28 -5.92 -5.67
N VAL A 311 6.67 -4.66 -5.55
CA VAL A 311 7.22 -4.08 -4.33
C VAL A 311 6.15 -3.17 -3.72
N PRO A 312 5.33 -3.66 -2.78
CA PRO A 312 4.26 -2.87 -2.22
C PRO A 312 4.82 -1.71 -1.38
N GLY A 313 4.11 -0.61 -1.39
CA GLY A 313 4.34 0.46 -0.42
C GLY A 313 3.98 -0.01 0.99
N THR A 314 4.58 0.63 2.00
CA THR A 314 4.31 0.32 3.41
C THR A 314 2.96 0.82 3.92
N SER A 315 2.15 1.48 3.07
CA SER A 315 0.86 2.08 3.45
C SER A 315 -0.33 1.29 2.90
N LEU A 316 -1.41 1.29 3.66
CA LEU A 316 -2.71 0.79 3.24
C LEU A 316 -3.22 1.55 1.99
N GLU A 317 -4.08 0.91 1.17
CA GLU A 317 -4.62 1.54 -0.05
C GLU A 317 -5.38 2.84 0.24
N ASP A 318 -6.06 2.90 1.37
CA ASP A 318 -6.81 4.05 1.88
C ASP A 318 -5.97 5.00 2.76
N ALA A 319 -4.69 4.70 3.00
CA ALA A 319 -3.82 5.55 3.81
C ALA A 319 -3.72 6.95 3.22
N PHE A 320 -3.87 7.95 4.06
CA PHE A 320 -3.70 9.36 3.69
C PHE A 320 -2.24 9.65 3.32
N ILE A 321 -1.29 9.20 4.16
CA ILE A 321 0.15 9.35 3.91
C ILE A 321 0.66 8.07 3.25
N LYS A 322 0.92 8.12 1.95
CA LYS A 322 1.35 6.97 1.13
C LYS A 322 2.80 6.54 1.39
N SER A 323 3.64 7.44 1.88
CA SER A 323 5.05 7.17 2.19
C SER A 323 5.36 7.56 3.64
N PRO A 324 5.10 6.70 4.63
CA PRO A 324 5.25 7.04 6.05
C PRO A 324 6.70 7.30 6.47
N LEU A 325 7.69 6.92 5.67
CA LEU A 325 9.11 7.23 5.93
C LEU A 325 9.40 8.74 5.96
N VAL A 326 8.63 9.54 5.21
CA VAL A 326 8.75 11.00 5.23
C VAL A 326 8.49 11.58 6.62
N LEU A 327 7.63 10.93 7.41
CA LEU A 327 7.30 11.38 8.76
C LEU A 327 8.50 11.30 9.70
N ASP A 328 9.29 10.23 9.62
CA ASP A 328 10.48 10.06 10.45
C ASP A 328 11.58 11.08 10.09
N GLU A 329 11.57 11.59 8.86
CA GLU A 329 12.46 12.64 8.40
C GLU A 329 12.00 14.03 8.85
N VAL A 330 10.74 14.36 8.61
CA VAL A 330 10.14 15.66 8.93
C VAL A 330 10.05 15.87 10.45
N PHE A 331 9.60 14.85 11.18
CA PHE A 331 9.43 14.90 12.63
C PHE A 331 10.63 14.25 13.34
N SER A 332 11.81 14.83 13.16
CA SER A 332 13.07 14.35 13.72
C SER A 332 13.71 15.29 14.74
N GLY A 333 13.12 16.48 14.94
CA GLY A 333 13.62 17.52 15.83
C GLY A 333 13.29 17.28 17.32
N PRO A 334 13.87 18.05 18.23
CA PRO A 334 13.46 18.03 19.63
C PRO A 334 12.11 18.71 19.81
N ASN A 335 11.33 18.26 20.80
CA ASN A 335 10.15 18.97 21.23
C ASN A 335 10.55 20.13 22.18
N GLY A 336 9.96 21.29 21.98
CA GLY A 336 10.20 22.47 22.84
C GLY A 336 9.70 22.30 24.28
N VAL A 337 8.81 21.32 24.49
CA VAL A 337 8.22 21.04 25.80
C VAL A 337 8.07 19.53 25.97
N ASP A 338 8.31 19.03 27.18
CA ASP A 338 7.99 17.63 27.50
C ASP A 338 6.50 17.45 27.90
N GLN A 339 6.09 16.21 28.08
CA GLN A 339 4.69 15.89 28.40
C GLN A 339 4.30 16.31 29.85
N SER A 340 5.25 16.60 30.74
CA SER A 340 4.98 17.18 32.05
C SER A 340 4.78 18.70 32.00
N GLY A 341 5.07 19.34 30.85
CA GLY A 341 4.98 20.78 30.65
C GLY A 341 6.27 21.54 30.98
N VAL A 342 7.37 20.81 31.17
CA VAL A 342 8.68 21.44 31.39
C VAL A 342 9.28 21.81 30.03
N PHE A 343 9.63 23.08 29.90
CA PHE A 343 10.23 23.57 28.66
C PHE A 343 11.71 23.20 28.58
N ASN A 344 12.11 22.78 27.38
CA ASN A 344 13.53 22.62 27.07
C ASN A 344 14.27 23.96 27.28
N ILE A 345 15.45 23.91 27.87
CA ILE A 345 16.24 25.11 28.17
C ILE A 345 16.62 25.91 26.92
N HIS A 346 16.81 25.21 25.80
CA HIS A 346 17.14 25.79 24.49
C HIS A 346 15.92 26.22 23.69
N PHE A 347 14.72 25.96 24.20
CA PHE A 347 13.48 26.36 23.54
C PHE A 347 13.21 27.84 23.73
N THR A 348 13.74 28.65 22.83
CA THR A 348 13.62 30.11 22.85
C THR A 348 12.98 30.61 21.56
N PRO A 349 12.11 31.63 21.63
CA PRO A 349 11.50 32.21 20.45
C PRO A 349 12.51 32.96 19.59
N LYS A 350 12.25 32.99 18.29
CA LYS A 350 12.86 33.92 17.34
C LYS A 350 12.08 35.24 17.40
N LEU A 351 12.78 36.34 17.66
CA LEU A 351 12.14 37.66 17.93
C LEU A 351 11.47 38.25 16.68
N ASP A 352 11.90 37.83 15.50
CA ASP A 352 11.39 38.28 14.21
C ASP A 352 10.24 37.41 13.67
N LYS A 353 9.82 36.37 14.40
CA LYS A 353 8.79 35.42 13.96
C LYS A 353 7.46 35.63 14.67
N GLU A 354 6.41 35.34 13.96
CA GLU A 354 5.04 35.25 14.45
C GLU A 354 4.66 33.79 14.62
N TYR A 355 4.07 33.47 15.77
CA TYR A 355 3.74 32.09 16.15
C TYR A 355 2.23 31.90 16.17
N TYR A 356 1.81 30.72 15.75
CA TYR A 356 0.43 30.32 15.64
C TYR A 356 0.18 29.06 16.44
N VAL A 357 -0.90 29.04 17.18
CA VAL A 357 -1.28 27.94 18.05
C VAL A 357 -2.60 27.37 17.60
N HIS A 358 -2.71 26.08 17.43
CA HIS A 358 -3.99 25.40 17.29
C HIS A 358 -4.22 24.44 18.45
N VAL A 359 -5.44 24.44 18.95
CA VAL A 359 -5.86 23.66 20.12
C VAL A 359 -7.03 22.76 19.71
N ASP A 360 -6.81 21.46 19.81
CA ASP A 360 -7.87 20.46 19.73
C ASP A 360 -8.31 20.09 21.16
N LEU A 361 -9.55 20.49 21.51
CA LEU A 361 -10.09 20.33 22.87
C LEU A 361 -10.91 19.04 23.00
N SER A 362 -10.49 18.17 23.89
CA SER A 362 -11.32 17.06 24.37
C SER A 362 -11.48 17.09 25.89
N LYS A 363 -12.60 16.55 26.39
CA LYS A 363 -12.92 16.62 27.82
C LYS A 363 -12.68 15.32 28.57
N VAL A 364 -12.99 14.15 27.98
CA VAL A 364 -13.07 12.89 28.75
C VAL A 364 -12.53 11.68 27.99
N HIS A 365 -12.70 11.58 26.70
CA HIS A 365 -12.44 10.33 25.95
C HIS A 365 -11.30 10.42 24.96
N ASP A 366 -11.06 11.62 24.41
CA ASP A 366 -10.03 11.87 23.42
C ASP A 366 -8.91 12.70 24.04
N ARG A 367 -7.79 12.82 23.38
CA ARG A 367 -6.69 13.67 23.85
C ARG A 367 -7.03 15.13 23.66
N CYS A 368 -6.51 15.99 24.53
CA CYS A 368 -6.46 17.41 24.26
C CYS A 368 -5.05 17.74 23.78
N ALA A 369 -4.91 18.39 22.63
CA ALA A 369 -3.61 18.67 22.04
C ALA A 369 -3.43 20.14 21.67
N VAL A 370 -2.19 20.64 21.78
CA VAL A 370 -1.80 22.00 21.44
C VAL A 370 -0.55 21.96 20.57
N GLY A 371 -0.68 22.41 19.33
CA GLY A 371 0.42 22.60 18.38
C GLY A 371 0.86 24.04 18.32
N LEU A 372 2.17 24.30 18.22
CA LEU A 372 2.78 25.62 18.01
C LEU A 372 3.62 25.58 16.74
N ALA A 373 3.37 26.49 15.80
CA ALA A 373 4.13 26.57 14.56
C ALA A 373 4.41 28.01 14.12
N HIS A 374 5.44 28.18 13.28
CA HIS A 374 5.74 29.45 12.61
C HIS A 374 6.29 29.23 11.20
N VAL A 375 6.22 30.23 10.34
CA VAL A 375 6.93 30.25 9.06
C VAL A 375 8.37 30.67 9.29
N GLU A 376 9.29 29.73 9.08
CA GLU A 376 10.71 29.97 9.26
C GLU A 376 11.27 30.93 8.20
N LYS A 377 10.92 30.67 6.94
CA LYS A 377 11.32 31.49 5.79
C LYS A 377 10.41 31.23 4.60
N TRP A 378 10.54 32.07 3.59
CA TRP A 378 9.97 31.86 2.27
C TRP A 378 11.09 31.56 1.28
N VAL A 379 10.89 30.55 0.44
CA VAL A 379 11.85 30.11 -0.56
C VAL A 379 11.20 30.11 -1.95
N MET A 380 12.02 30.25 -2.97
CA MET A 380 11.61 30.15 -4.36
C MET A 380 12.33 28.96 -4.98
N TYR A 381 11.59 28.03 -5.57
CA TYR A 381 12.19 26.91 -6.30
C TYR A 381 12.41 27.27 -7.75
N GLU A 382 13.55 26.86 -8.30
CA GLU A 382 13.97 27.16 -9.68
C GLU A 382 13.24 26.27 -10.72
N SER A 383 12.32 25.42 -10.34
CA SER A 383 11.61 24.52 -11.27
C SER A 383 10.45 25.22 -11.97
N GLY A 384 10.65 25.51 -13.23
CA GLY A 384 9.77 25.58 -14.43
C GLY A 384 8.37 26.17 -14.38
N ILE A 385 7.77 26.40 -13.25
CA ILE A 385 6.51 27.12 -13.08
C ILE A 385 6.83 28.37 -12.27
N LEU A 386 6.78 29.50 -12.94
CA LEU A 386 7.03 30.86 -12.46
C LEU A 386 6.92 31.02 -10.93
N GLY A 387 8.07 31.04 -10.28
CA GLY A 387 8.42 31.82 -9.11
C GLY A 387 7.41 32.10 -8.03
N GLU A 388 6.58 31.12 -7.61
CA GLU A 388 5.79 31.29 -6.40
C GLU A 388 6.65 31.07 -5.14
N LEU A 389 6.54 32.03 -4.23
CA LEU A 389 7.14 31.92 -2.92
C LEU A 389 6.44 30.82 -2.12
N GLN A 390 7.23 29.86 -1.67
CA GLN A 390 6.77 28.73 -0.88
C GLN A 390 7.23 28.86 0.58
N PRO A 391 6.37 28.58 1.57
CA PRO A 391 6.74 28.68 2.98
C PRO A 391 7.56 27.45 3.40
N VAL A 392 8.53 27.69 4.27
CA VAL A 392 9.18 26.66 5.09
C VAL A 392 8.63 26.81 6.51
N VAL A 393 8.00 25.77 7.03
CA VAL A 393 7.26 25.81 8.30
C VAL A 393 7.97 24.96 9.36
N GLN A 394 8.07 25.51 10.55
CA GLN A 394 8.55 24.82 11.74
C GLN A 394 7.39 24.59 12.71
N VAL A 395 7.14 23.35 13.06
CA VAL A 395 6.38 23.01 14.27
C VAL A 395 7.36 23.04 15.45
N ASP A 396 7.18 23.97 16.36
CA ASP A 396 8.14 24.24 17.44
C ASP A 396 7.88 23.40 18.68
N ALA A 397 6.61 23.16 18.97
CA ALA A 397 6.20 22.37 20.12
C ALA A 397 4.86 21.67 19.88
N LEU A 398 4.74 20.49 20.45
CA LEU A 398 3.51 19.73 20.57
C LEU A 398 3.37 19.28 22.02
N ARG A 399 2.26 19.67 22.66
CA ARG A 399 1.90 19.22 24.00
C ARG A 399 0.50 18.63 23.97
N TYR A 400 0.28 17.55 24.72
CA TYR A 400 -1.03 16.92 24.83
C TYR A 400 -1.29 16.42 26.26
N TRP A 401 -2.56 16.23 26.56
CA TRP A 401 -3.07 15.65 27.79
C TRP A 401 -3.95 14.45 27.43
N GLU A 402 -3.95 13.45 28.31
CA GLU A 402 -4.76 12.26 28.19
C GLU A 402 -5.79 12.24 29.33
N PRO A 403 -6.95 12.90 29.16
CA PRO A 403 -7.98 12.94 30.18
C PRO A 403 -8.66 11.58 30.34
N SER A 404 -9.21 11.34 31.51
CA SER A 404 -10.03 10.16 31.80
C SER A 404 -11.31 10.58 32.55
N LYS A 405 -12.22 9.62 32.76
CA LYS A 405 -13.43 9.88 33.56
C LYS A 405 -13.09 10.28 35.00
N GLU A 406 -12.02 9.72 35.57
CA GLU A 406 -11.53 9.98 36.91
C GLU A 406 -10.78 11.33 36.98
N ARG A 407 -10.14 11.72 35.88
CA ARG A 407 -9.39 12.98 35.74
C ARG A 407 -9.77 13.67 34.43
N PRO A 408 -10.92 14.37 34.38
CA PRO A 408 -11.33 15.12 33.21
C PRO A 408 -10.37 16.28 32.96
N MET A 409 -10.29 16.74 31.71
CA MET A 409 -9.44 17.85 31.31
C MET A 409 -9.86 19.16 32.00
N ASP A 410 -8.90 19.83 32.64
CA ASP A 410 -9.04 21.22 33.08
C ASP A 410 -8.48 22.14 31.97
N TYR A 411 -9.36 22.85 31.28
CA TYR A 411 -8.97 23.77 30.21
C TYR A 411 -8.10 24.93 30.68
N LYS A 412 -8.02 25.15 32.02
CA LYS A 412 -7.06 26.07 32.62
C LYS A 412 -5.62 25.64 32.34
N GLU A 413 -5.33 24.34 32.28
CA GLU A 413 -3.97 23.84 31.98
C GLU A 413 -3.55 24.24 30.56
N VAL A 414 -4.49 24.28 29.59
CA VAL A 414 -4.24 24.75 28.21
C VAL A 414 -3.91 26.26 28.22
N THR A 415 -4.74 27.06 28.88
CA THR A 415 -4.52 28.51 28.95
C THR A 415 -3.22 28.85 29.68
N ASP A 416 -2.92 28.17 30.79
CA ASP A 416 -1.68 28.34 31.53
C ASP A 416 -0.45 28.00 30.67
N TYR A 417 -0.55 26.99 29.82
CA TYR A 417 0.50 26.63 28.85
C TYR A 417 0.69 27.73 27.80
N ILE A 418 -0.38 28.24 27.21
CA ILE A 418 -0.32 29.34 26.22
C ILE A 418 0.31 30.59 26.87
N PHE A 419 -0.07 30.91 28.08
CA PHE A 419 0.55 32.02 28.81
C PHE A 419 2.02 31.77 29.16
N ALA A 420 2.41 30.54 29.44
CA ALA A 420 3.79 30.18 29.66
C ALA A 420 4.65 30.39 28.40
N LEU A 421 4.14 30.06 27.23
CA LEU A 421 4.77 30.35 25.93
C LEU A 421 4.94 31.86 25.75
N ARG A 422 3.88 32.66 26.01
CA ARG A 422 3.92 34.12 25.89
C ARG A 422 4.93 34.73 26.89
N ARG A 423 4.99 34.25 28.14
CA ARG A 423 5.98 34.70 29.14
C ARG A 423 7.42 34.39 28.77
N ARG A 424 7.65 33.34 27.96
CA ARG A 424 8.98 33.03 27.39
C ARG A 424 9.33 33.92 26.20
N GLY A 425 8.42 34.79 25.75
CA GLY A 425 8.68 35.76 24.69
C GLY A 425 8.18 35.32 23.30
N PHE A 426 7.43 34.20 23.18
CA PHE A 426 6.82 33.82 21.91
C PHE A 426 5.76 34.86 21.48
N ASN A 427 5.94 35.47 20.31
CA ASN A 427 5.00 36.42 19.73
C ASN A 427 3.80 35.66 19.12
N ILE A 428 2.91 35.20 20.01
CA ILE A 428 1.70 34.48 19.60
C ILE A 428 0.72 35.46 18.96
N LYS A 429 0.44 35.29 17.67
CA LYS A 429 -0.46 36.13 16.89
C LYS A 429 -1.90 35.66 16.95
N LEU A 430 -2.10 34.36 16.86
CA LEU A 430 -3.43 33.76 16.79
C LEU A 430 -3.43 32.42 17.52
N VAL A 431 -4.51 32.16 18.26
CA VAL A 431 -4.82 30.86 18.85
C VAL A 431 -6.14 30.39 18.28
N THR A 432 -6.15 29.32 17.53
CA THR A 432 -7.38 28.73 17.00
C THR A 432 -7.79 27.48 17.77
N PHE A 433 -9.10 27.25 17.79
CA PHE A 433 -9.73 26.12 18.49
C PHE A 433 -10.69 25.39 17.56
N ASP A 434 -10.83 24.08 17.71
CA ASP A 434 -11.99 23.41 17.11
C ASP A 434 -13.29 23.89 17.80
N ARG A 435 -14.41 23.87 17.07
CA ARG A 435 -15.68 24.53 17.42
C ARG A 435 -16.34 24.07 18.72
N TRP A 436 -15.93 22.95 19.31
CA TRP A 436 -16.54 22.38 20.50
C TRP A 436 -16.01 23.00 21.82
N ASN A 437 -16.88 23.54 22.66
CA ASN A 437 -16.61 24.02 24.04
C ASN A 437 -15.49 25.07 24.21
N SER A 438 -15.15 25.81 23.18
CA SER A 438 -14.00 26.75 23.22
C SER A 438 -14.34 28.17 23.66
N ASN A 439 -15.62 28.58 23.67
CA ASN A 439 -16.02 29.97 23.86
C ASN A 439 -15.51 30.62 25.16
N ASP A 440 -15.57 29.93 26.29
CA ASP A 440 -15.10 30.50 27.57
C ASP A 440 -13.58 30.66 27.57
N THR A 441 -12.87 29.68 27.00
CA THR A 441 -11.40 29.71 26.88
C THR A 441 -10.96 30.81 25.91
N MET A 442 -11.62 30.98 24.80
CA MET A 442 -11.36 32.05 23.82
C MET A 442 -11.60 33.42 24.44
N ASN A 443 -12.76 33.67 25.03
CA ASN A 443 -13.08 34.92 25.72
C ASN A 443 -12.07 35.26 26.81
N PHE A 444 -11.56 34.26 27.51
CA PHE A 444 -10.54 34.48 28.53
C PHE A 444 -9.20 34.92 27.92
N LEU A 445 -8.74 34.27 26.85
CA LEU A 445 -7.51 34.61 26.12
C LEU A 445 -7.62 36.01 25.48
N GLU A 446 -8.75 36.36 24.88
CA GLU A 446 -8.99 37.69 24.29
C GLU A 446 -8.93 38.82 25.32
N ARG A 447 -9.50 38.62 26.51
CA ARG A 447 -9.39 39.58 27.61
C ARG A 447 -7.94 39.81 28.05
N GLN A 448 -7.06 38.83 27.77
CA GLN A 448 -5.63 38.94 28.06
C GLN A 448 -4.83 39.42 26.82
N GLY A 449 -5.50 39.84 25.75
CA GLY A 449 -4.89 40.40 24.55
C GLY A 449 -4.22 39.36 23.65
N ILE A 450 -4.76 38.14 23.59
CA ILE A 450 -4.40 37.10 22.62
C ILE A 450 -5.57 36.98 21.66
N GLU A 451 -5.30 37.14 20.38
CA GLU A 451 -6.30 36.96 19.33
C GLU A 451 -6.72 35.49 19.21
N THR A 452 -8.02 35.23 19.12
CA THR A 452 -8.55 33.87 18.99
C THR A 452 -9.52 33.75 17.81
N ASP A 453 -9.61 32.55 17.23
CA ASP A 453 -10.59 32.21 16.18
C ASP A 453 -10.93 30.72 16.28
N THR A 454 -11.94 30.31 15.53
CA THR A 454 -12.33 28.91 15.39
C THR A 454 -11.84 28.34 14.07
N LEU A 455 -11.17 27.18 14.12
CA LEU A 455 -10.72 26.44 12.96
C LEU A 455 -11.09 24.96 13.14
N SER A 456 -11.98 24.45 12.31
CA SER A 456 -12.24 23.01 12.24
C SER A 456 -11.37 22.42 11.14
N VAL A 457 -10.43 21.54 11.51
CA VAL A 457 -9.51 20.90 10.58
C VAL A 457 -10.28 19.91 9.70
N ASP A 458 -10.19 20.09 8.39
CA ASP A 458 -10.88 19.28 7.38
C ASP A 458 -9.91 18.76 6.30
N ASN A 459 -10.44 18.08 5.30
CA ASN A 459 -9.64 17.50 4.20
C ASN A 459 -8.73 18.53 3.52
N LYS A 460 -9.21 19.76 3.32
CA LYS A 460 -8.44 20.80 2.63
C LYS A 460 -7.18 21.15 3.44
N HIS A 461 -7.30 21.26 4.75
CA HIS A 461 -6.18 21.56 5.64
C HIS A 461 -5.15 20.42 5.62
N TYR A 462 -5.64 19.19 5.61
CA TYR A 462 -4.78 18.01 5.47
C TYR A 462 -4.10 17.90 4.10
N ASP A 463 -4.79 18.26 3.01
CA ASP A 463 -4.18 18.30 1.67
C ASP A 463 -3.06 19.36 1.59
N ASP A 464 -3.27 20.53 2.17
CA ASP A 464 -2.25 21.59 2.27
C ASP A 464 -1.05 21.12 3.14
N PHE A 465 -1.33 20.43 4.23
CA PHE A 465 -0.32 19.82 5.09
C PHE A 465 0.48 18.73 4.34
N LEU A 466 -0.19 17.89 3.58
CA LEU A 466 0.42 16.82 2.79
C LEU A 466 1.39 17.38 1.74
N ASN A 467 1.04 18.50 1.11
CA ASN A 467 1.91 19.19 0.15
C ASN A 467 3.22 19.67 0.83
N LEU A 468 3.14 20.21 2.05
CA LEU A 468 4.32 20.60 2.81
C LEU A 468 5.14 19.40 3.27
N LEU A 469 4.47 18.32 3.65
CA LEU A 469 5.09 17.08 4.14
C LEU A 469 5.94 16.41 3.07
N TYR A 470 5.42 16.30 1.82
CA TYR A 470 6.12 15.64 0.73
C TYR A 470 7.14 16.54 0.02
N ASP A 471 7.02 17.85 0.18
CA ASP A 471 7.99 18.81 -0.34
C ASP A 471 9.16 18.91 0.65
N LEU A 472 10.17 18.06 0.43
CA LEU A 472 11.31 17.93 1.32
C LEU A 472 11.95 19.28 1.66
N GLY A 473 12.17 19.51 2.95
CA GLY A 473 12.74 20.76 3.46
C GLY A 473 11.73 21.90 3.64
N ARG A 474 10.42 21.64 3.51
CA ARG A 474 9.39 22.66 3.75
C ARG A 474 8.65 22.52 5.08
N LEU A 475 8.64 21.34 5.66
CA LEU A 475 8.04 21.09 6.98
C LEU A 475 9.06 20.45 7.91
N PHE A 476 9.11 20.92 9.15
CA PHE A 476 9.94 20.37 10.20
C PHE A 476 9.17 20.35 11.52
N GLY A 477 9.38 19.31 12.32
CA GLY A 477 8.69 19.20 13.59
C GLY A 477 9.42 18.36 14.62
N PRO A 478 8.88 18.35 15.87
CA PRO A 478 9.43 17.53 16.93
C PRO A 478 9.16 16.05 16.69
N LYS A 479 10.10 15.20 17.08
CA LYS A 479 9.90 13.76 17.12
C LYS A 479 8.94 13.42 18.25
N ASP A 480 7.75 12.95 17.89
CA ASP A 480 6.78 12.40 18.83
C ASP A 480 6.19 11.13 18.25
N GLU A 481 6.34 10.01 18.98
CA GLU A 481 5.93 8.70 18.50
C GLU A 481 4.40 8.57 18.34
N LYS A 482 3.62 9.27 19.18
CA LYS A 482 2.16 9.25 19.10
C LYS A 482 1.67 10.05 17.89
N LEU A 483 2.24 11.24 17.64
CA LEU A 483 1.95 12.02 16.44
C LEU A 483 2.27 11.22 15.16
N ILE A 484 3.47 10.64 15.10
CA ILE A 484 3.90 9.84 13.95
C ILE A 484 2.95 8.64 13.75
N LYS A 485 2.52 8.00 14.85
CA LYS A 485 1.55 6.91 14.79
C LYS A 485 0.19 7.39 14.27
N GLU A 486 -0.36 8.47 14.80
CA GLU A 486 -1.63 9.04 14.35
C GLU A 486 -1.58 9.37 12.86
N LEU A 487 -0.54 10.07 12.39
CA LEU A 487 -0.36 10.41 10.98
C LEU A 487 -0.24 9.16 10.07
N LYS A 488 0.41 8.09 10.53
CA LYS A 488 0.48 6.80 9.82
C LYS A 488 -0.87 6.10 9.74
N GLU A 489 -1.75 6.32 10.71
CA GLU A 489 -3.07 5.68 10.80
C GLU A 489 -4.18 6.46 10.08
N LEU A 490 -3.96 7.71 9.68
CA LEU A 490 -4.93 8.51 8.91
C LEU A 490 -5.27 7.86 7.56
N ARG A 491 -6.56 7.84 7.22
CA ARG A 491 -7.10 7.19 6.03
C ARG A 491 -8.19 8.02 5.36
N TYR A 492 -8.35 7.81 4.05
CA TYR A 492 -9.56 8.21 3.35
C TYR A 492 -10.70 7.26 3.70
N MET A 493 -11.67 7.74 4.45
CA MET A 493 -12.85 6.97 4.83
C MET A 493 -13.82 6.81 3.63
N PRO A 494 -14.75 5.84 3.65
CA PRO A 494 -15.70 5.64 2.55
C PRO A 494 -16.54 6.86 2.18
N ASN A 495 -16.74 7.80 3.12
CA ASN A 495 -17.43 9.08 2.90
C ASN A 495 -16.52 10.17 2.32
N GLY A 496 -15.28 9.85 1.97
CA GLY A 496 -14.27 10.76 1.44
C GLY A 496 -13.59 11.66 2.49
N LYS A 497 -13.91 11.54 3.78
CA LYS A 497 -13.20 12.27 4.85
C LYS A 497 -11.89 11.62 5.19
N ILE A 498 -10.91 12.44 5.55
CA ILE A 498 -9.66 12.00 6.17
C ILE A 498 -9.92 11.84 7.67
N ASP A 499 -9.77 10.62 8.16
CA ASP A 499 -10.05 10.28 9.56
C ASP A 499 -9.22 9.08 10.01
N HIS A 500 -9.30 8.75 11.29
CA HIS A 500 -8.63 7.58 11.88
C HIS A 500 -9.57 6.36 11.94
N PRO A 501 -9.04 5.12 11.99
CA PRO A 501 -9.85 3.94 12.28
C PRO A 501 -10.46 4.02 13.70
N ARG A 502 -11.51 3.23 13.97
CA ARG A 502 -12.28 3.28 15.23
C ARG A 502 -11.44 3.18 16.52
N SER A 503 -10.28 2.57 16.47
CA SER A 503 -9.34 2.44 17.60
C SER A 503 -8.21 3.45 17.57
N GLY A 504 -8.22 4.39 16.63
CA GLY A 504 -7.19 5.41 16.45
C GLY A 504 -7.54 6.73 17.13
N TYR A 505 -6.66 7.70 16.95
CA TYR A 505 -6.79 9.08 17.38
C TYR A 505 -6.28 9.99 16.27
N LYS A 506 -6.69 11.25 16.27
CA LYS A 506 -6.15 12.28 15.37
C LYS A 506 -5.95 13.64 16.03
N ASP A 507 -6.13 13.73 17.33
CA ASP A 507 -6.09 14.98 18.09
C ASP A 507 -4.73 15.70 17.95
N LEU A 508 -3.62 14.94 17.98
CA LEU A 508 -2.28 15.49 17.80
C LEU A 508 -2.07 15.92 16.35
N SER A 509 -2.59 15.15 15.42
CA SER A 509 -2.54 15.44 13.98
C SER A 509 -3.33 16.68 13.64
N ASP A 510 -4.54 16.84 14.20
CA ASP A 510 -5.38 18.04 14.02
C ASP A 510 -4.69 19.27 14.63
N ALA A 511 -4.12 19.16 15.84
CA ALA A 511 -3.40 20.26 16.47
C ALA A 511 -2.18 20.73 15.65
N VAL A 512 -1.41 19.82 15.09
CA VAL A 512 -0.25 20.16 14.25
C VAL A 512 -0.70 20.71 12.90
N CYS A 513 -1.66 20.06 12.24
CA CYS A 513 -2.20 20.49 10.95
C CYS A 513 -2.81 21.89 11.02
N GLY A 514 -3.61 22.18 12.06
CA GLY A 514 -4.22 23.49 12.28
C GLY A 514 -3.17 24.58 12.53
N ALA A 515 -2.17 24.33 13.38
CA ALA A 515 -1.10 25.29 13.64
C ALA A 515 -0.27 25.60 12.39
N VAL A 516 0.05 24.58 11.57
CA VAL A 516 0.76 24.74 10.29
C VAL A 516 -0.06 25.55 9.30
N TYR A 517 -1.35 25.25 9.17
CA TYR A 517 -2.25 25.97 8.28
C TYR A 517 -2.33 27.46 8.67
N ASP A 518 -2.54 27.76 9.96
CA ASP A 518 -2.63 29.14 10.44
C ASP A 518 -1.32 29.90 10.23
N ALA A 519 -0.17 29.24 10.45
CA ALA A 519 1.14 29.84 10.19
C ALA A 519 1.29 30.24 8.71
N VAL A 520 0.93 29.35 7.78
CA VAL A 520 1.03 29.61 6.33
C VAL A 520 0.06 30.69 5.90
N LYS A 521 -1.19 30.63 6.37
CA LYS A 521 -2.26 31.54 5.95
C LYS A 521 -2.05 32.97 6.43
N ASN A 522 -1.58 33.14 7.66
CA ASN A 522 -1.57 34.46 8.33
C ASN A 522 -0.20 35.13 8.30
N THR A 523 0.89 34.41 7.96
CA THR A 523 2.22 35.04 7.83
C THR A 523 2.33 35.76 6.49
N ALA A 524 2.66 37.06 6.53
CA ALA A 524 2.81 37.88 5.34
C ALA A 524 3.94 37.36 4.42
N LYS A 525 3.65 37.25 3.12
CA LYS A 525 4.70 36.98 2.12
C LYS A 525 5.63 38.20 1.99
N PRO A 526 6.96 38.01 1.96
CA PRO A 526 7.90 39.11 1.84
C PRO A 526 7.70 39.84 0.49
N GLN A 527 7.60 41.16 0.57
CA GLN A 527 7.39 42.02 -0.61
C GLN A 527 8.69 42.31 -1.39
N ASN A 528 9.87 42.08 -0.78
CA ASN A 528 11.17 42.37 -1.37
C ASN A 528 11.87 41.10 -1.86
N ARG A 529 12.55 41.24 -3.01
CA ARG A 529 13.17 40.18 -3.83
C ARG A 529 14.40 39.47 -3.25
N THR A 530 14.78 39.65 -2.00
CA THR A 530 15.87 38.89 -1.36
C THR A 530 15.33 37.58 -0.81
N VAL A 531 14.88 36.71 -1.71
CA VAL A 531 14.40 35.39 -1.38
C VAL A 531 15.45 34.37 -1.75
N GLU A 532 15.67 33.42 -0.90
CA GLU A 532 16.60 32.33 -1.16
C GLU A 532 16.09 31.47 -2.34
N ILE A 533 16.92 31.34 -3.39
CA ILE A 533 16.63 30.45 -4.52
C ILE A 533 17.20 29.07 -4.16
N VAL A 534 16.32 28.09 -4.09
CA VAL A 534 16.69 26.70 -3.87
C VAL A 534 16.74 25.98 -5.22
N THR A 535 17.93 25.59 -5.63
CA THR A 535 18.13 24.76 -6.82
C THR A 535 18.04 23.28 -6.42
N LEU A 536 17.58 22.43 -7.34
CA LEU A 536 17.50 20.98 -7.10
C LEU A 536 18.87 20.37 -6.75
N SER A 537 19.95 20.90 -7.34
CA SER A 537 21.31 20.42 -7.10
C SER A 537 21.84 20.68 -5.69
N ASN A 538 21.31 21.68 -4.96
CA ASN A 538 21.77 22.02 -3.63
C ASN A 538 20.73 21.76 -2.51
N LEU A 539 19.56 21.29 -2.89
CA LEU A 539 18.44 21.10 -1.95
C LEU A 539 18.79 20.10 -0.84
N GLN A 540 19.35 18.93 -1.19
CA GLN A 540 19.73 17.93 -0.17
C GLN A 540 20.80 18.47 0.79
N THR A 541 21.81 19.14 0.24
CA THR A 541 22.88 19.76 1.05
C THR A 541 22.31 20.80 2.01
N LYS A 542 21.34 21.61 1.54
CA LYS A 542 20.66 22.61 2.37
C LYS A 542 19.79 22.00 3.45
N ILE A 543 19.02 20.95 3.13
CA ILE A 543 18.24 20.23 4.12
C ILE A 543 19.15 19.68 5.22
N ASP A 544 20.27 19.08 4.86
CA ASP A 544 21.21 18.51 5.84
C ASP A 544 21.87 19.62 6.69
N GLN A 545 22.23 20.75 6.09
CA GLN A 545 22.77 21.92 6.81
C GLN A 545 21.75 22.51 7.79
N GLU A 546 20.50 22.71 7.36
CA GLU A 546 19.44 23.24 8.23
C GLU A 546 19.12 22.30 9.39
N LYS A 547 19.11 20.99 9.14
CA LYS A 547 18.97 19.99 10.20
C LYS A 547 20.14 20.07 11.18
N GLU A 548 21.37 20.20 10.70
CA GLU A 548 22.57 20.28 11.53
C GLU A 548 22.62 21.57 12.37
N GLU A 549 22.29 22.72 11.76
CA GLU A 549 22.21 24.00 12.48
C GLU A 549 21.13 23.97 13.56
N ARG A 550 19.99 23.34 13.26
CA ARG A 550 18.89 23.17 14.19
C ARG A 550 19.29 22.30 15.37
N TRP A 551 19.93 21.14 15.13
CA TRP A 551 20.43 20.27 16.19
C TRP A 551 21.49 20.98 17.07
N LYS A 552 22.36 21.77 16.45
CA LYS A 552 23.35 22.60 17.23
C LYS A 552 22.65 23.63 18.11
N ARG A 553 21.65 24.30 17.56
CA ARG A 553 20.88 25.32 18.32
C ARG A 553 20.10 24.66 19.47
N ASP A 554 19.51 23.52 19.24
CA ASP A 554 18.63 22.85 20.20
C ASP A 554 19.42 21.92 21.15
N GLY A 555 20.75 21.95 21.12
CA GLY A 555 21.63 21.19 22.01
C GLY A 555 21.59 19.67 21.77
N VAL A 556 21.10 19.21 20.62
CA VAL A 556 21.02 17.80 20.29
C VAL A 556 22.35 17.33 19.71
N ILE A 557 22.98 16.35 20.36
CA ILE A 557 24.16 15.69 19.81
C ILE A 557 23.70 14.76 18.69
N ARG A 558 24.17 15.02 17.47
CA ARG A 558 23.90 14.16 16.31
C ARG A 558 24.31 12.72 16.62
N PRO A 559 23.41 11.74 16.51
CA PRO A 559 23.83 10.34 16.59
C PRO A 559 24.87 10.07 15.49
N PRO A 560 25.97 9.37 15.79
CA PRO A 560 26.99 9.10 14.81
C PRO A 560 26.36 8.38 13.60
N LYS A 561 26.76 8.77 12.38
CA LYS A 561 26.24 8.18 11.10
C LYS A 561 26.31 6.64 11.06
N HIS A 562 27.14 6.04 11.90
CA HIS A 562 27.32 4.59 12.02
C HIS A 562 26.29 3.89 12.93
N ALA A 563 25.46 4.64 13.66
CA ALA A 563 24.44 4.08 14.54
C ALA A 563 23.07 3.86 13.85
N MET A 564 22.92 4.31 12.61
CA MET A 564 21.72 3.99 11.83
C MET A 564 21.85 2.60 11.19
N PRO A 565 20.84 1.73 11.32
CA PRO A 565 20.77 0.48 10.56
C PRO A 565 20.97 0.76 9.06
N ALA A 566 21.69 -0.13 8.36
CA ALA A 566 22.00 0.03 6.94
C ALA A 566 20.75 0.18 6.07
N GLU A 567 19.65 -0.45 6.49
CA GLU A 567 18.32 -0.39 5.87
C GLU A 567 17.69 1.01 5.93
N LEU A 568 17.84 1.72 7.04
CA LEU A 568 17.36 3.10 7.20
C LEU A 568 18.19 4.12 6.40
N ARG A 569 19.50 3.88 6.25
CA ARG A 569 20.36 4.74 5.40
C ARG A 569 19.94 4.69 3.94
N GLY A 570 19.71 3.49 3.40
CA GLY A 570 19.28 3.30 2.02
C GLY A 570 17.87 3.83 1.75
N ALA A 571 16.99 3.87 2.75
CA ALA A 571 15.64 4.41 2.62
C ALA A 571 15.63 5.94 2.66
N ILE A 572 16.43 6.57 3.53
CA ILE A 572 16.54 8.03 3.65
C ILE A 572 17.18 8.65 2.41
N ASP A 573 18.26 8.04 1.90
CA ASP A 573 18.91 8.50 0.67
C ASP A 573 18.00 8.35 -0.57
N ARG A 574 17.03 7.44 -0.54
CA ARG A 574 16.07 7.21 -1.62
C ARG A 574 14.88 8.17 -1.61
N VAL A 575 14.36 8.51 -0.44
CA VAL A 575 13.21 9.41 -0.30
C VAL A 575 13.58 10.86 -0.60
N SER A 576 14.83 11.26 -0.29
CA SER A 576 15.24 12.66 -0.31
C SER A 576 15.44 13.27 -1.71
N VAL A 577 15.83 12.50 -2.71
CA VAL A 577 16.18 13.04 -4.04
C VAL A 577 15.07 12.81 -5.06
N GLU A 578 14.24 11.78 -4.91
CA GLU A 578 13.35 11.33 -5.96
C GLU A 578 11.92 11.87 -5.88
N ASN A 579 11.43 12.26 -4.68
CA ASN A 579 10.09 12.87 -4.54
C ASN A 579 10.03 14.31 -5.06
N ILE A 580 11.16 14.97 -5.24
CA ILE A 580 11.24 16.36 -5.78
C ILE A 580 11.14 16.37 -7.31
N LYS A 581 11.42 15.25 -7.96
CA LYS A 581 11.39 15.11 -9.42
C LYS A 581 10.00 14.75 -9.98
N LEU A 582 8.98 14.61 -9.13
CA LEU A 582 7.65 14.08 -9.50
C LEU A 582 6.52 15.12 -9.45
N ILE A 583 6.82 16.38 -9.20
CA ILE A 583 5.81 17.46 -9.24
C ILE A 583 6.07 18.40 -10.43
#